data_8863c52bdedb3293231cb0aea00422e5
#
_entry.id   8863c52bdedb3293231cb0aea00422e5
#
_cell.length_a   1.000
_cell.length_b   1.000
_cell.length_c   1.000
_cell.angle_alpha   90.00
_cell.angle_beta   90.00
_cell.angle_gamma   90.00
#
_symmetry.space_group_name_H-M   'P 1'
#
loop_
_entity.id
_entity.type
_entity.pdbx_description
1 polymer ?
#
loop_
_entity_poly.entity_id
_entity_poly.type
_entity_poly.pdbx_seq_one_letter_code
_entity_poly.pdbx_strand_id
1 'polypeptide(L)'
;MKKKLLLPVLLLTAFACTPKNDIIDDNVSFAEKQLAGLIAESEEGGAVRFPSTVKDGKVVFVPERDWVSGFFAGTMWYMYELTGKEDYAVHAQKQTEALHNLQYFTEHHDVGFMXXXXYGNGLRLKNIPGYDTVLVNTAKSLATRFRPKAGIIQSWNVTGGWQKERGWICPVIIDNMMNLELLFRASEISGDPTFRNIAISHADKTMEHHFRSDYSCYHVVDYDPETGAVRSRETAQGAGDESRWSRGQSWALYGYTATYRYTKAPRYLEQARHIADFLINEKNMPEDFIPLWDYDAVEYAKVTPAYEKYVNQRDASAGAIMASALYELWEYTKNDSYLAAADKIVSSLSAAPYRAALGTNGGFLLQHSVGSIPHGGSIDVPLNYADYYLLEALVRKRHIQNGENPVE
;
A
#
# COMPACT_ATOMS: atom_id res chain seq x y z
N MET A 1 -10.21 81.84 -9.36
CA MET A 1 -10.76 80.45 -9.49
C MET A 1 -9.62 79.51 -9.29
N LYS A 2 -9.56 78.84 -8.09
CA LYS A 2 -8.49 77.86 -7.78
C LYS A 2 -9.03 76.51 -8.09
N LYS A 3 -8.41 75.80 -9.04
CA LYS A 3 -8.73 74.46 -9.35
C LYS A 3 -8.13 73.53 -8.26
N LYS A 4 -8.98 72.81 -7.56
CA LYS A 4 -8.53 71.82 -6.63
C LYS A 4 -8.22 70.50 -7.42
N LEU A 5 -6.97 70.08 -7.36
CA LEU A 5 -6.55 68.79 -7.89
C LEU A 5 -6.96 67.73 -6.86
N LEU A 6 -7.85 66.83 -7.27
CA LEU A 6 -8.12 65.63 -6.50
C LEU A 6 -7.12 64.57 -6.92
N LEU A 7 -6.27 64.17 -5.99
CA LEU A 7 -5.43 62.97 -6.15
C LEU A 7 -6.26 61.74 -5.90
N PRO A 8 -6.20 60.73 -6.76
CA PRO A 8 -6.90 59.45 -6.43
C PRO A 8 -6.10 58.70 -5.37
N VAL A 9 -6.79 58.36 -4.31
CA VAL A 9 -6.24 57.50 -3.26
C VAL A 9 -6.28 56.08 -3.82
N LEU A 10 -5.12 55.52 -4.13
CA LEU A 10 -4.99 54.12 -4.50
C LEU A 10 -5.16 53.31 -3.21
N LEU A 11 -6.31 52.66 -3.07
CA LEU A 11 -6.49 51.65 -2.01
C LEU A 11 -5.70 50.41 -2.45
N LEU A 12 -4.54 50.24 -1.86
CA LEU A 12 -3.84 48.96 -1.93
C LEU A 12 -4.60 47.99 -1.04
N THR A 13 -5.44 47.17 -1.65
CA THR A 13 -5.96 46.01 -0.95
C THR A 13 -4.82 45.01 -0.85
N ALA A 14 -4.23 44.94 0.32
CA ALA A 14 -3.30 43.86 0.62
C ALA A 14 -4.13 42.60 0.72
N PHE A 15 -3.99 41.72 -0.29
CA PHE A 15 -4.46 40.35 -0.18
C PHE A 15 -3.59 39.72 0.90
N ALA A 16 -4.10 39.62 2.11
CA ALA A 16 -3.50 38.80 3.12
C ALA A 16 -3.61 37.34 2.61
N CYS A 17 -2.46 36.77 2.23
CA CYS A 17 -2.36 35.33 2.01
C CYS A 17 -2.65 34.67 3.35
N THR A 18 -3.90 34.27 3.57
CA THR A 18 -4.21 33.28 4.61
C THR A 18 -3.42 32.04 4.22
N PRO A 19 -2.51 31.56 5.09
CA PRO A 19 -1.84 30.31 4.78
C PRO A 19 -2.91 29.25 4.61
N LYS A 20 -2.97 28.64 3.43
CA LYS A 20 -3.79 27.46 3.23
C LYS A 20 -3.32 26.46 4.25
N ASN A 21 -4.21 26.02 5.15
CA ASN A 21 -3.94 24.88 6.02
C ASN A 21 -3.62 23.73 5.08
N ASP A 22 -2.34 23.45 4.97
CA ASP A 22 -1.90 22.34 4.13
C ASP A 22 -2.43 21.07 4.76
N ILE A 23 -3.15 20.27 3.98
CA ILE A 23 -3.69 19.00 4.45
C ILE A 23 -2.56 18.09 4.94
N ILE A 24 -1.38 18.21 4.34
CA ILE A 24 -0.21 17.43 4.78
C ILE A 24 0.17 17.84 6.20
N ASP A 25 0.31 19.13 6.46
CA ASP A 25 0.70 19.60 7.80
C ASP A 25 -0.33 19.22 8.86
N ASP A 26 -1.61 19.30 8.52
CA ASP A 26 -2.68 18.91 9.43
C ASP A 26 -2.57 17.43 9.79
N ASN A 27 -2.35 16.58 8.80
CA ASN A 27 -2.21 15.15 9.04
C ASN A 27 -0.93 14.82 9.83
N VAL A 28 0.17 15.50 9.54
CA VAL A 28 1.43 15.28 10.26
C VAL A 28 1.25 15.65 11.73
N SER A 29 0.65 16.80 12.00
CA SER A 29 0.39 17.24 13.36
C SER A 29 -0.48 16.23 14.11
N PHE A 30 -1.55 15.78 13.47
CA PHE A 30 -2.41 14.75 14.05
C PHE A 30 -1.64 13.46 14.31
N ALA A 31 -0.87 13.00 13.32
CA ALA A 31 -0.14 11.74 13.41
C ALA A 31 0.88 11.77 14.54
N GLU A 32 1.58 12.88 14.73
CA GLU A 32 2.54 12.99 15.84
C GLU A 32 1.87 12.75 17.18
N LYS A 33 0.71 13.35 17.37
CA LYS A 33 -0.03 13.20 18.64
C LYS A 33 -0.63 11.79 18.76
N GLN A 34 -1.22 11.31 17.67
CA GLN A 34 -1.97 10.05 17.70
C GLN A 34 -1.05 8.85 17.87
N LEU A 35 0.09 8.83 17.16
CA LEU A 35 0.99 7.70 17.20
C LEU A 35 1.81 7.60 18.49
N ALA A 36 1.89 8.67 19.28
CA ALA A 36 2.73 8.68 20.47
C ALA A 36 2.40 7.54 21.43
N GLY A 37 1.11 7.31 21.66
CA GLY A 37 0.68 6.23 22.55
C GLY A 37 0.98 4.85 21.97
N LEU A 38 0.79 4.68 20.68
CA LEU A 38 1.06 3.41 20.02
C LEU A 38 2.54 3.08 20.03
N ILE A 39 3.40 4.10 19.82
CA ILE A 39 4.85 3.91 19.91
C ILE A 39 5.23 3.46 21.33
N ALA A 40 4.72 4.16 22.34
CA ALA A 40 5.02 3.83 23.73
C ALA A 40 4.59 2.41 24.08
N GLU A 41 3.40 2.02 23.66
CA GLU A 41 2.88 0.68 23.93
C GLU A 41 3.70 -0.39 23.21
N SER A 42 4.13 -0.11 21.98
CA SER A 42 4.91 -1.06 21.18
C SER A 42 6.29 -1.32 21.77
N GLU A 43 6.82 -0.35 22.53
CA GLU A 43 8.16 -0.44 23.12
C GLU A 43 8.14 -0.56 24.65
N GLU A 44 6.99 -0.85 25.22
CA GLU A 44 6.84 -0.93 26.67
C GLU A 44 7.80 -1.94 27.28
N GLY A 45 8.48 -1.52 28.36
CA GLY A 45 9.42 -2.39 29.06
C GLY A 45 10.67 -2.74 28.27
N GLY A 46 10.98 -1.94 27.25
CA GLY A 46 12.15 -2.20 26.40
C GLY A 46 11.90 -3.22 25.30
N ALA A 47 10.66 -3.69 25.17
CA ALA A 47 10.29 -4.63 24.10
C ALA A 47 10.26 -3.94 22.74
N VAL A 48 10.27 -4.75 21.70
CA VAL A 48 9.94 -4.28 20.34
C VAL A 48 8.82 -5.18 19.85
N ARG A 49 7.64 -4.62 19.72
CA ARG A 49 6.46 -5.37 19.26
C ARG A 49 5.91 -4.72 18.02
N PHE A 50 5.18 -5.50 17.20
CA PHE A 50 4.74 -5.08 15.88
C PHE A 50 3.23 -4.88 15.88
N PRO A 51 2.74 -3.65 16.11
CA PRO A 51 1.30 -3.42 16.19
C PRO A 51 0.66 -3.52 14.81
N SER A 52 -0.48 -4.20 14.72
CA SER A 52 -1.13 -4.43 13.44
C SER A 52 -2.56 -3.89 13.36
N THR A 53 -3.35 -4.07 14.41
CA THR A 53 -4.76 -3.70 14.40
C THR A 53 -5.25 -3.58 15.87
N VAL A 54 -6.56 -3.43 16.01
CA VAL A 54 -7.22 -3.44 17.31
C VAL A 54 -8.27 -4.54 17.32
N LYS A 55 -8.35 -5.27 18.41
CA LYS A 55 -9.41 -6.26 18.61
C LYS A 55 -9.89 -6.15 20.06
N ASP A 56 -11.21 -6.05 20.22
CA ASP A 56 -11.84 -5.91 21.55
C ASP A 56 -11.22 -4.75 22.35
N GLY A 57 -10.97 -3.64 21.67
CA GLY A 57 -10.45 -2.43 22.28
C GLY A 57 -8.96 -2.45 22.59
N LYS A 58 -8.26 -3.50 22.24
CA LYS A 58 -6.84 -3.64 22.54
C LYS A 58 -6.01 -3.76 21.26
N VAL A 59 -4.81 -3.17 21.30
CA VAL A 59 -3.87 -3.29 20.18
C VAL A 59 -3.42 -4.74 20.05
N VAL A 60 -3.46 -5.26 18.84
CA VAL A 60 -2.95 -6.60 18.52
C VAL A 60 -1.55 -6.44 17.96
N PHE A 61 -0.61 -7.20 18.55
CA PHE A 61 0.76 -7.26 18.07
C PHE A 61 0.96 -8.60 17.36
N VAL A 62 1.59 -8.57 16.19
CA VAL A 62 1.77 -9.78 15.39
C VAL A 62 3.19 -10.32 15.57
N PRO A 63 3.40 -11.64 15.33
CA PRO A 63 4.76 -12.16 15.30
C PRO A 63 5.53 -11.64 14.09
N GLU A 64 6.85 -11.74 14.15
CA GLU A 64 7.71 -11.21 13.09
C GLU A 64 7.41 -11.81 11.71
N ARG A 65 6.92 -13.05 11.67
CA ARG A 65 6.65 -13.74 10.39
C ARG A 65 5.33 -13.32 9.73
N ASP A 66 4.53 -12.52 10.42
CA ASP A 66 3.28 -12.04 9.83
C ASP A 66 3.60 -11.03 8.71
N TRP A 67 2.84 -11.11 7.64
CA TRP A 67 3.12 -10.27 6.46
C TRP A 67 3.05 -8.78 6.75
N VAL A 68 2.33 -8.38 7.81
CA VAL A 68 2.20 -6.96 8.16
C VAL A 68 3.23 -6.49 9.19
N SER A 69 4.16 -7.34 9.58
CA SER A 69 5.09 -7.01 10.69
C SER A 69 5.96 -5.80 10.40
N GLY A 70 6.26 -5.51 9.14
CA GLY A 70 7.17 -4.43 8.76
C GLY A 70 6.53 -3.06 8.59
N PHE A 71 5.19 -2.98 8.58
CA PHE A 71 4.55 -1.70 8.23
C PHE A 71 4.74 -0.63 9.30
N PHE A 72 4.79 -1.01 10.58
CA PHE A 72 4.97 0.01 11.61
C PHE A 72 6.35 0.66 11.52
N ALA A 73 7.39 -0.15 11.25
CA ALA A 73 8.72 0.41 11.00
C ALA A 73 8.67 1.40 9.82
N GLY A 74 7.98 1.01 8.75
CA GLY A 74 7.82 1.90 7.59
C GLY A 74 7.08 3.17 7.93
N THR A 75 6.06 3.07 8.78
CA THR A 75 5.33 4.25 9.26
C THR A 75 6.26 5.19 10.01
N MET A 76 7.15 4.65 10.85
CA MET A 76 8.12 5.47 11.57
C MET A 76 9.10 6.14 10.60
N TRP A 77 9.54 5.44 9.56
CA TRP A 77 10.42 6.05 8.55
C TRP A 77 9.71 7.20 7.84
N TYR A 78 8.43 7.05 7.49
CA TYR A 78 7.69 8.15 6.86
C TYR A 78 7.46 9.30 7.84
N MET A 79 7.23 9.03 9.11
CA MET A 79 7.14 10.11 10.10
C MET A 79 8.45 10.87 10.20
N TYR A 80 9.57 10.17 10.13
CA TYR A 80 10.87 10.84 10.08
C TYR A 80 10.97 11.73 8.82
N GLU A 81 10.58 11.18 7.67
CA GLU A 81 10.66 11.94 6.42
C GLU A 81 9.75 13.18 6.47
N LEU A 82 8.56 13.04 7.02
CA LEU A 82 7.58 14.13 7.07
C LEU A 82 7.94 15.21 8.10
N THR A 83 8.57 14.83 9.21
CA THR A 83 8.82 15.77 10.32
C THR A 83 10.27 16.23 10.44
N GLY A 84 11.22 15.44 9.95
CA GLY A 84 12.65 15.66 10.19
C GLY A 84 13.09 15.36 11.61
N LYS A 85 12.22 14.80 12.45
CA LYS A 85 12.55 14.57 13.87
C LYS A 85 13.26 13.23 14.04
N GLU A 86 14.48 13.29 14.57
CA GLU A 86 15.34 12.12 14.73
C GLU A 86 14.72 11.04 15.61
N ASP A 87 13.85 11.40 16.54
CA ASP A 87 13.20 10.39 17.38
C ASP A 87 12.49 9.34 16.54
N TYR A 88 11.83 9.76 15.44
CA TYR A 88 11.16 8.79 14.59
C TYR A 88 12.14 7.86 13.89
N ALA A 89 13.31 8.37 13.49
CA ALA A 89 14.34 7.52 12.90
C ALA A 89 14.85 6.48 13.91
N VAL A 90 14.97 6.87 15.18
CA VAL A 90 15.39 5.95 16.24
C VAL A 90 14.35 4.82 16.39
N HIS A 91 13.07 5.18 16.47
CA HIS A 91 12.02 4.16 16.55
C HIS A 91 11.97 3.30 15.30
N ALA A 92 12.11 3.92 14.13
CA ALA A 92 12.10 3.21 12.86
C ALA A 92 13.24 2.18 12.80
N GLN A 93 14.44 2.60 13.19
CA GLN A 93 15.59 1.72 13.14
C GLN A 93 15.42 0.54 14.10
N LYS A 94 14.94 0.81 15.31
CA LYS A 94 14.71 -0.24 16.32
C LYS A 94 13.71 -1.29 15.80
N GLN A 95 12.58 -0.82 15.25
CA GLN A 95 11.54 -1.70 14.72
C GLN A 95 12.04 -2.48 13.49
N THR A 96 12.78 -1.80 12.62
CA THR A 96 13.33 -2.42 11.41
C THR A 96 14.28 -3.54 11.76
N GLU A 97 15.24 -3.25 12.64
CA GLU A 97 16.30 -4.21 12.95
C GLU A 97 15.80 -5.41 13.76
N ALA A 98 14.65 -5.27 14.44
CA ALA A 98 14.03 -6.41 15.12
C ALA A 98 13.57 -7.48 14.10
N LEU A 99 13.41 -7.12 12.84
CA LEU A 99 13.00 -8.06 11.80
C LEU A 99 14.17 -8.59 10.97
N HIS A 100 15.40 -8.40 11.46
CA HIS A 100 16.64 -8.71 10.73
C HIS A 100 16.66 -10.15 10.20
N ASN A 101 16.22 -11.11 11.02
CA ASN A 101 16.31 -12.52 10.63
C ASN A 101 15.36 -12.93 9.51
N LEU A 102 14.34 -12.10 9.21
CA LEU A 102 13.42 -12.40 8.12
C LEU A 102 14.08 -12.36 6.74
N GLN A 103 15.29 -11.82 6.64
CA GLN A 103 16.01 -11.85 5.36
C GLN A 103 16.23 -13.27 4.83
N TYR A 104 16.14 -14.28 5.72
CA TYR A 104 16.30 -15.69 5.31
C TYR A 104 14.98 -16.46 5.24
N PHE A 105 13.86 -15.78 5.38
CA PHE A 105 12.54 -16.42 5.43
C PHE A 105 12.06 -16.76 4.02
N THR A 106 11.59 -18.00 3.83
CA THR A 106 11.21 -18.49 2.49
C THR A 106 9.81 -19.10 2.43
N GLU A 107 9.00 -18.98 3.49
CA GLU A 107 7.76 -19.78 3.58
C GLU A 107 6.55 -19.12 2.91
N HIS A 108 6.61 -17.83 2.58
CA HIS A 108 5.60 -17.18 1.74
C HIS A 108 6.26 -16.00 1.02
N HIS A 109 5.52 -15.38 0.12
CA HIS A 109 6.09 -14.35 -0.75
C HIS A 109 6.26 -12.97 -0.09
N ASP A 110 5.66 -12.74 1.06
CA ASP A 110 5.49 -11.38 1.59
C ASP A 110 6.75 -10.78 2.20
N VAL A 111 7.90 -11.37 1.98
CA VAL A 111 9.16 -10.77 2.44
C VAL A 111 9.39 -9.39 1.82
N GLY A 112 8.80 -9.11 0.67
CA GLY A 112 8.83 -7.76 0.10
C GLY A 112 8.11 -6.77 1.00
N PHE A 113 6.91 -7.10 1.44
CA PHE A 113 6.18 -6.28 2.40
C PHE A 113 6.91 -6.18 3.74
N MET A 114 7.41 -7.30 4.17
CA MET A 114 8.05 -7.38 5.49
C MET A 114 9.41 -6.70 5.55
N UNK A 115 10.07 -6.84 4.55
CA UNK A 115 11.40 -6.32 4.63
C UNK A 115 11.66 -5.08 3.80
N UNK A 116 11.10 -4.85 2.57
CA UNK A 116 11.42 -3.81 1.71
C UNK A 116 10.85 -2.51 2.13
N UNK A 117 9.90 -2.48 2.82
CA UNK A 117 9.33 -1.36 3.29
C UNK A 117 10.05 -0.76 4.42
N UNK A 118 10.73 -1.48 5.12
CA UNK A 118 11.38 -1.12 6.25
C UNK A 118 12.85 -0.86 6.05
N TYR A 119 13.52 -1.85 5.52
CA TYR A 119 14.95 -1.69 5.21
C TYR A 119 15.16 -0.76 4.02
N GLY A 120 14.26 -0.82 3.06
CA GLY A 120 14.35 0.07 1.89
C GLY A 120 14.25 1.54 2.25
N ASN A 121 13.28 1.88 3.08
CA ASN A 121 13.13 3.27 3.51
C ASN A 121 14.32 3.71 4.37
N GLY A 122 14.81 2.85 5.24
CA GLY A 122 15.97 3.18 6.07
C GLY A 122 17.23 3.42 5.22
N LEU A 123 17.40 2.59 4.19
CA LEU A 123 18.52 2.79 3.26
C LEU A 123 18.38 4.12 2.51
N ARG A 124 17.17 4.39 2.03
CA ARG A 124 16.91 5.61 1.26
C ARG A 124 17.11 6.88 2.10
N LEU A 125 16.64 6.86 3.35
CA LEU A 125 16.59 8.08 4.17
C LEU A 125 17.86 8.30 4.99
N LYS A 126 18.51 7.23 5.43
CA LYS A 126 19.67 7.35 6.34
C LYS A 126 20.89 6.61 5.83
N ASN A 127 20.78 5.87 4.74
CA ASN A 127 21.89 5.08 4.19
C ASN A 127 22.60 4.24 5.27
N ILE A 128 21.79 3.54 6.07
CA ILE A 128 22.34 2.80 7.22
C ILE A 128 23.18 1.61 6.72
N PRO A 129 24.42 1.46 7.22
CA PRO A 129 25.28 0.36 6.79
C PRO A 129 24.64 -1.00 7.02
N GLY A 130 24.73 -1.88 6.01
CA GLY A 130 24.21 -3.23 6.09
C GLY A 130 22.78 -3.40 5.61
N TYR A 131 22.02 -2.33 5.47
CA TYR A 131 20.65 -2.45 4.99
C TYR A 131 20.60 -2.92 3.54
N ASP A 132 21.57 -2.51 2.73
CA ASP A 132 21.68 -2.99 1.36
C ASP A 132 21.89 -4.51 1.31
N THR A 133 22.74 -5.03 2.20
CA THR A 133 22.98 -6.47 2.28
C THR A 133 21.71 -7.23 2.67
N VAL A 134 20.97 -6.70 3.63
CA VAL A 134 19.70 -7.33 4.06
C VAL A 134 18.73 -7.37 2.89
N LEU A 135 18.62 -6.30 2.12
CA LEU A 135 17.71 -6.28 0.97
C LEU A 135 18.09 -7.35 -0.07
N VAL A 136 19.38 -7.48 -0.36
CA VAL A 136 19.83 -8.49 -1.33
C VAL A 136 19.56 -9.90 -0.80
N ASN A 137 19.86 -10.16 0.47
CA ASN A 137 19.58 -11.47 1.06
C ASN A 137 18.09 -11.79 1.05
N THR A 138 17.26 -10.78 1.34
CA THR A 138 15.81 -10.97 1.30
C THR A 138 15.34 -11.30 -0.12
N ALA A 139 15.93 -10.65 -1.11
CA ALA A 139 15.60 -10.95 -2.51
C ALA A 139 16.01 -12.37 -2.89
N LYS A 140 17.13 -12.85 -2.36
CA LYS A 140 17.54 -14.25 -2.58
C LYS A 140 16.51 -15.21 -1.99
N SER A 141 15.98 -14.88 -0.81
CA SER A 141 14.94 -15.69 -0.17
C SER A 141 13.66 -15.69 -1.02
N LEU A 142 13.22 -14.53 -1.50
CA LEU A 142 12.04 -14.45 -2.36
C LEU A 142 12.26 -15.22 -3.66
N ALA A 143 13.46 -15.15 -4.22
CA ALA A 143 13.78 -15.83 -5.48
C ALA A 143 13.65 -17.36 -5.39
N THR A 144 13.78 -17.93 -4.18
CA THR A 144 13.56 -19.37 -4.02
C THR A 144 12.14 -19.80 -4.35
N ARG A 145 11.21 -18.86 -4.36
CA ARG A 145 9.81 -19.15 -4.65
C ARG A 145 9.46 -18.99 -6.13
N PHE A 146 10.42 -18.63 -6.94
CA PHE A 146 10.22 -18.52 -8.39
C PHE A 146 10.11 -19.90 -9.02
N ARG A 147 9.10 -20.07 -9.87
CA ARG A 147 8.85 -21.32 -10.58
C ARG A 147 9.15 -21.06 -12.06
N PRO A 148 10.36 -21.45 -12.52
CA PRO A 148 10.83 -20.98 -13.83
C PRO A 148 9.96 -21.41 -15.00
N LYS A 149 9.41 -22.63 -14.97
CA LYS A 149 8.59 -23.10 -16.09
C LYS A 149 7.26 -22.39 -16.18
N ALA A 150 6.73 -21.90 -15.05
CA ALA A 150 5.53 -21.09 -15.04
C ALA A 150 5.84 -19.60 -15.17
N GLY A 151 7.06 -19.20 -14.80
CA GLY A 151 7.49 -17.81 -14.89
C GLY A 151 6.92 -16.91 -13.80
N ILE A 152 6.51 -17.49 -12.66
CA ILE A 152 5.86 -16.73 -11.57
C ILE A 152 6.48 -17.09 -10.23
N ILE A 153 6.24 -16.23 -9.26
CA ILE A 153 6.63 -16.43 -7.87
C ILE A 153 5.43 -16.97 -7.10
N GLN A 154 5.57 -18.16 -6.51
CA GLN A 154 4.49 -18.78 -5.74
C GLN A 154 4.23 -17.99 -4.46
N SER A 155 2.95 -17.68 -4.19
CA SER A 155 2.60 -16.86 -3.03
C SER A 155 2.63 -17.63 -1.74
N TRP A 156 1.92 -18.75 -1.67
CA TRP A 156 1.71 -19.52 -0.45
C TRP A 156 2.16 -20.96 -0.62
N ASN A 157 2.60 -21.56 0.46
CA ASN A 157 2.80 -23.00 0.51
C ASN A 157 1.45 -23.70 0.55
N VAL A 158 1.41 -24.92 0.03
CA VAL A 158 0.16 -25.70 -0.06
C VAL A 158 0.26 -27.04 0.64
N THR A 159 1.25 -27.18 1.52
CA THR A 159 1.48 -28.43 2.23
C THR A 159 0.63 -28.56 3.49
N GLY A 160 -0.07 -27.51 3.89
CA GLY A 160 -0.92 -27.54 5.07
C GLY A 160 -1.88 -26.36 5.08
N GLY A 161 -2.71 -26.32 6.12
CA GLY A 161 -3.63 -25.23 6.35
C GLY A 161 -4.73 -25.12 5.30
N TRP A 162 -5.38 -23.95 5.32
CA TRP A 162 -6.53 -23.74 4.43
C TRP A 162 -6.12 -23.71 2.96
N GLN A 163 -4.88 -23.35 2.66
CA GLN A 163 -4.39 -23.35 1.28
C GLN A 163 -4.39 -24.77 0.70
N LYS A 164 -3.99 -25.74 1.53
CA LYS A 164 -4.02 -27.14 1.10
C LYS A 164 -5.46 -27.60 0.83
N GLU A 165 -6.38 -27.18 1.68
CA GLU A 165 -7.78 -27.58 1.57
C GLU A 165 -8.44 -27.02 0.30
N ARG A 166 -7.93 -25.92 -0.25
CA ARG A 166 -8.43 -25.35 -1.50
C ARG A 166 -8.04 -26.17 -2.73
N GLY A 167 -7.11 -27.11 -2.60
CA GLY A 167 -6.68 -27.97 -3.70
C GLY A 167 -5.69 -27.28 -4.65
N TRP A 168 -5.12 -26.18 -4.24
CA TRP A 168 -4.14 -25.45 -5.06
C TRP A 168 -2.81 -26.19 -5.13
N ILE A 169 -2.09 -25.99 -6.25
CA ILE A 169 -0.74 -26.53 -6.43
C ILE A 169 0.29 -25.39 -6.37
N CYS A 170 0.02 -24.28 -7.06
CA CYS A 170 0.95 -23.16 -7.12
C CYS A 170 0.14 -21.87 -7.17
N PRO A 171 -0.43 -21.46 -6.01
CA PRO A 171 -1.27 -20.24 -6.00
C PRO A 171 -0.42 -18.98 -6.05
N VAL A 172 -0.89 -18.01 -6.82
CA VAL A 172 -0.28 -16.70 -6.96
C VAL A 172 -1.37 -15.66 -6.77
N ILE A 173 -1.19 -14.77 -5.79
CA ILE A 173 -2.17 -13.72 -5.56
C ILE A 173 -1.68 -12.40 -6.14
N ILE A 174 -2.63 -11.54 -6.46
CA ILE A 174 -2.32 -10.24 -7.08
C ILE A 174 -1.41 -9.39 -6.18
N ASP A 175 -1.50 -9.59 -4.87
CA ASP A 175 -0.69 -8.91 -3.87
C ASP A 175 0.81 -9.03 -4.16
N ASN A 176 1.20 -10.11 -4.83
CA ASN A 176 2.61 -10.37 -5.10
C ASN A 176 3.25 -9.31 -6.02
N MET A 177 2.45 -8.55 -6.72
CA MET A 177 2.98 -7.41 -7.48
C MET A 177 3.69 -6.41 -6.54
N MET A 178 3.32 -6.41 -5.26
CA MET A 178 3.94 -5.52 -4.27
C MET A 178 5.30 -6.01 -3.77
N ASN A 179 5.64 -7.27 -4.05
CA ASN A 179 6.92 -7.82 -3.62
C ASN A 179 8.01 -7.68 -4.69
N LEU A 180 7.66 -7.17 -5.87
CA LEU A 180 8.61 -7.05 -6.99
C LEU A 180 9.62 -5.93 -6.76
N GLU A 181 9.23 -4.88 -6.06
CA GLU A 181 10.10 -3.74 -5.82
C GLU A 181 11.39 -4.19 -5.11
N LEU A 182 11.28 -5.11 -4.17
CA LEU A 182 12.43 -5.71 -3.50
C LEU A 182 13.41 -6.30 -4.52
N LEU A 183 12.88 -7.03 -5.49
CA LEU A 183 13.72 -7.67 -6.50
C LEU A 183 14.42 -6.65 -7.39
N PHE A 184 13.69 -5.62 -7.82
CA PHE A 184 14.30 -4.57 -8.63
C PHE A 184 15.42 -3.86 -7.86
N ARG A 185 15.15 -3.53 -6.58
CA ARG A 185 16.15 -2.86 -5.76
C ARG A 185 17.38 -3.74 -5.55
N ALA A 186 17.18 -5.03 -5.33
CA ALA A 186 18.30 -5.95 -5.13
C ALA A 186 19.19 -6.02 -6.37
N SER A 187 18.60 -5.99 -7.57
CA SER A 187 19.41 -5.97 -8.78
C SER A 187 20.20 -4.67 -8.91
N GLU A 188 19.58 -3.54 -8.55
CA GLU A 188 20.31 -2.27 -8.57
C GLU A 188 21.47 -2.27 -7.60
N ILE A 189 21.27 -2.81 -6.40
CA ILE A 189 22.30 -2.83 -5.36
C ILE A 189 23.43 -3.77 -5.74
N SER A 190 23.10 -4.98 -6.19
CA SER A 190 24.08 -6.05 -6.37
C SER A 190 24.71 -6.09 -7.77
N GLY A 191 24.03 -5.51 -8.75
CA GLY A 191 24.43 -5.66 -10.13
C GLY A 191 24.04 -7.00 -10.75
N ASP A 192 23.38 -7.86 -9.99
CA ASP A 192 22.94 -9.18 -10.48
C ASP A 192 21.57 -9.04 -11.15
N PRO A 193 21.46 -9.30 -12.47
CA PRO A 193 20.19 -9.12 -13.17
C PRO A 193 19.16 -10.20 -12.85
N THR A 194 19.53 -11.26 -12.14
CA THR A 194 18.62 -12.37 -11.87
C THR A 194 17.34 -11.90 -11.19
N PHE A 195 17.46 -11.03 -10.19
CA PHE A 195 16.30 -10.55 -9.45
C PHE A 195 15.36 -9.73 -10.34
N ARG A 196 15.92 -8.82 -11.11
CA ARG A 196 15.16 -8.03 -12.06
C ARG A 196 14.43 -8.91 -13.07
N ASN A 197 15.13 -9.93 -13.58
CA ASN A 197 14.55 -10.83 -14.57
C ASN A 197 13.36 -11.63 -13.98
N ILE A 198 13.47 -12.05 -12.73
CA ILE A 198 12.35 -12.73 -12.04
C ILE A 198 11.16 -11.77 -11.91
N ALA A 199 11.42 -10.53 -11.51
CA ALA A 199 10.33 -9.55 -11.34
C ALA A 199 9.62 -9.29 -12.68
N ILE A 200 10.38 -9.13 -13.75
CA ILE A 200 9.80 -8.89 -15.08
C ILE A 200 8.97 -10.09 -15.53
N SER A 201 9.51 -11.30 -15.36
CA SER A 201 8.76 -12.51 -15.71
C SER A 201 7.45 -12.58 -14.95
N HIS A 202 7.49 -12.34 -13.64
CA HIS A 202 6.29 -12.39 -12.82
C HIS A 202 5.26 -11.34 -13.26
N ALA A 203 5.71 -10.11 -13.51
CA ALA A 203 4.82 -9.02 -13.93
C ALA A 203 4.16 -9.35 -15.26
N ASP A 204 4.92 -9.90 -16.21
CA ASP A 204 4.39 -10.25 -17.53
C ASP A 204 3.36 -11.37 -17.44
N LYS A 205 3.65 -12.41 -16.65
CA LYS A 205 2.70 -13.53 -16.50
C LYS A 205 1.45 -13.11 -15.74
N THR A 206 1.59 -12.25 -14.75
CA THR A 206 0.44 -11.69 -14.05
C THR A 206 -0.44 -10.89 -15.00
N MET A 207 0.18 -10.07 -15.86
CA MET A 207 -0.55 -9.30 -16.86
C MET A 207 -1.33 -10.21 -17.81
N GLU A 208 -0.72 -11.32 -18.20
CA GLU A 208 -1.33 -12.27 -19.13
C GLU A 208 -2.50 -13.04 -18.51
N HIS A 209 -2.40 -13.41 -17.23
CA HIS A 209 -3.31 -14.42 -16.66
C HIS A 209 -4.26 -13.91 -15.58
N HIS A 210 -3.96 -12.78 -14.93
CA HIS A 210 -4.71 -12.37 -13.74
C HIS A 210 -5.80 -11.34 -14.02
N PHE A 211 -5.87 -10.79 -15.23
CA PHE A 211 -6.76 -9.66 -15.52
C PHE A 211 -7.93 -10.06 -16.42
N ARG A 212 -9.09 -9.47 -16.13
CA ARG A 212 -10.26 -9.55 -16.99
C ARG A 212 -10.16 -8.48 -18.08
N SER A 213 -11.06 -8.56 -19.07
CA SER A 213 -11.02 -7.62 -20.19
C SER A 213 -11.25 -6.16 -19.77
N ASP A 214 -11.89 -5.93 -18.61
CA ASP A 214 -12.09 -4.58 -18.09
C ASP A 214 -10.92 -4.08 -17.23
N TYR A 215 -9.85 -4.87 -17.14
CA TYR A 215 -8.66 -4.59 -16.36
C TYR A 215 -8.84 -4.72 -14.84
N SER A 216 -9.97 -5.27 -14.41
CA SER A 216 -10.05 -5.75 -13.02
C SER A 216 -9.29 -7.08 -12.92
N CYS A 217 -8.88 -7.43 -11.72
CA CYS A 217 -8.07 -8.62 -11.54
C CYS A 217 -8.72 -9.63 -10.61
N TYR A 218 -8.37 -10.90 -10.84
CA TYR A 218 -8.65 -11.99 -9.91
C TYR A 218 -7.71 -11.88 -8.72
N HIS A 219 -8.17 -12.34 -7.56
CA HIS A 219 -7.30 -12.39 -6.39
C HIS A 219 -6.26 -13.49 -6.51
N VAL A 220 -6.71 -14.73 -6.80
CA VAL A 220 -5.85 -15.91 -6.80
C VAL A 220 -5.89 -16.57 -8.18
N VAL A 221 -4.72 -16.83 -8.74
CA VAL A 221 -4.60 -17.70 -9.93
C VAL A 221 -3.72 -18.87 -9.52
N ASP A 222 -4.24 -20.09 -9.68
CA ASP A 222 -3.49 -21.29 -9.39
C ASP A 222 -2.87 -21.82 -10.67
N TYR A 223 -1.60 -22.18 -10.62
CA TYR A 223 -0.84 -22.61 -11.79
C TYR A 223 -0.39 -24.05 -11.63
N ASP A 224 -0.16 -24.70 -12.77
CA ASP A 224 0.67 -25.88 -12.83
C ASP A 224 2.12 -25.41 -12.93
N PRO A 225 2.96 -25.61 -11.91
CA PRO A 225 4.32 -25.08 -11.96
C PRO A 225 5.22 -25.73 -13.00
N GLU A 226 4.81 -26.91 -13.52
CA GLU A 226 5.64 -27.62 -14.51
C GLU A 226 5.32 -27.21 -15.95
N THR A 227 4.10 -26.75 -16.21
CA THR A 227 3.69 -26.36 -17.57
C THR A 227 3.40 -24.89 -17.71
N GLY A 228 3.14 -24.20 -16.60
CA GLY A 228 2.71 -22.80 -16.62
C GLY A 228 1.23 -22.62 -16.92
N ALA A 229 0.48 -23.69 -17.06
CA ALA A 229 -0.96 -23.59 -17.36
C ALA A 229 -1.72 -23.09 -16.14
N VAL A 230 -2.71 -22.23 -16.40
CA VAL A 230 -3.64 -21.78 -15.36
C VAL A 230 -4.59 -22.94 -15.03
N ARG A 231 -4.68 -23.29 -13.74
CA ARG A 231 -5.58 -24.33 -13.26
C ARG A 231 -6.93 -23.77 -12.81
N SER A 232 -6.91 -22.59 -12.17
CA SER A 232 -8.13 -21.94 -11.72
C SER A 232 -7.88 -20.48 -11.44
N ARG A 233 -8.99 -19.72 -11.42
CA ARG A 233 -8.99 -18.31 -11.00
C ARG A 233 -10.03 -18.17 -9.91
N GLU A 234 -9.62 -17.69 -8.73
CA GLU A 234 -10.44 -17.75 -7.53
C GLU A 234 -10.23 -16.50 -6.67
N THR A 235 -10.86 -16.50 -5.51
CA THR A 235 -10.60 -15.49 -4.50
C THR A 235 -10.39 -16.17 -3.14
N ALA A 236 -9.66 -15.51 -2.27
CA ALA A 236 -9.55 -15.89 -0.87
C ALA A 236 -10.10 -14.77 0.03
N GLN A 237 -9.91 -13.52 -0.37
CA GLN A 237 -10.30 -12.37 0.46
C GLN A 237 -11.44 -11.55 -0.15
N GLY A 238 -11.80 -11.80 -1.41
CA GLY A 238 -12.89 -11.11 -2.07
C GLY A 238 -14.23 -11.77 -1.85
N ALA A 239 -15.27 -11.13 -2.38
CA ALA A 239 -16.65 -11.58 -2.18
C ALA A 239 -16.97 -12.85 -2.94
N GLY A 240 -16.31 -13.10 -4.07
CA GLY A 240 -16.49 -14.28 -4.88
C GLY A 240 -15.42 -14.36 -5.94
N ASP A 241 -15.34 -15.51 -6.60
CA ASP A 241 -14.25 -15.78 -7.55
C ASP A 241 -14.22 -14.75 -8.70
N GLU A 242 -15.39 -14.26 -9.11
CA GLU A 242 -15.47 -13.29 -10.18
C GLU A 242 -15.60 -11.85 -9.70
N SER A 243 -15.52 -11.63 -8.39
CA SER A 243 -15.69 -10.28 -7.83
C SER A 243 -14.40 -9.46 -7.96
N ARG A 244 -14.55 -8.16 -7.71
CA ARG A 244 -13.45 -7.22 -7.80
C ARG A 244 -13.12 -6.73 -6.39
N TRP A 245 -12.35 -7.56 -5.67
CA TRP A 245 -11.88 -7.26 -4.32
C TRP A 245 -11.01 -5.99 -4.36
N SER A 246 -11.40 -4.98 -3.60
CA SER A 246 -10.87 -3.63 -3.83
C SER A 246 -9.40 -3.49 -3.50
N ARG A 247 -8.94 -4.05 -2.39
CA ARG A 247 -7.52 -3.92 -2.05
C ARG A 247 -6.64 -4.58 -3.11
N GLY A 248 -7.10 -5.70 -3.70
CA GLY A 248 -6.36 -6.33 -4.78
C GLY A 248 -6.24 -5.45 -6.02
N GLN A 249 -7.32 -4.75 -6.37
CA GLN A 249 -7.26 -3.83 -7.50
C GLN A 249 -6.25 -2.70 -7.21
N SER A 250 -6.21 -2.22 -5.98
CA SER A 250 -5.24 -1.20 -5.58
C SER A 250 -3.81 -1.73 -5.63
N TRP A 251 -3.59 -2.96 -5.16
CA TRP A 251 -2.26 -3.58 -5.26
C TRP A 251 -1.79 -3.67 -6.71
N ALA A 252 -2.71 -4.05 -7.62
CA ALA A 252 -2.37 -4.16 -9.03
C ALA A 252 -1.93 -2.81 -9.59
N LEU A 253 -2.69 -1.77 -9.27
CA LEU A 253 -2.34 -0.42 -9.73
C LEU A 253 -0.95 -0.02 -9.23
N TYR A 254 -0.71 -0.18 -7.94
CA TYR A 254 0.55 0.20 -7.33
C TYR A 254 1.71 -0.61 -7.93
N GLY A 255 1.51 -1.92 -8.05
CA GLY A 255 2.56 -2.82 -8.51
C GLY A 255 2.99 -2.56 -9.94
N TYR A 256 2.04 -2.32 -10.86
CA TYR A 256 2.41 -2.02 -12.24
C TYR A 256 3.02 -0.63 -12.38
N THR A 257 2.57 0.33 -11.58
CA THR A 257 3.19 1.67 -11.58
C THR A 257 4.66 1.55 -11.13
N ALA A 258 4.90 0.81 -10.04
CA ALA A 258 6.28 0.58 -9.57
C ALA A 258 7.12 -0.19 -10.59
N THR A 259 6.53 -1.18 -11.24
CA THR A 259 7.25 -1.95 -12.25
C THR A 259 7.69 -1.05 -13.40
N TYR A 260 6.80 -0.13 -13.82
CA TYR A 260 7.20 0.86 -14.82
C TYR A 260 8.35 1.73 -14.33
N ARG A 261 8.32 2.14 -13.05
CA ARG A 261 9.40 2.98 -12.48
C ARG A 261 10.76 2.35 -12.70
N TYR A 262 10.87 1.04 -12.46
CA TYR A 262 12.14 0.34 -12.53
C TYR A 262 12.54 -0.09 -13.94
N THR A 263 11.57 -0.30 -14.82
CA THR A 263 11.87 -0.86 -16.15
C THR A 263 11.78 0.15 -17.29
N LYS A 264 10.93 1.15 -17.11
CA LYS A 264 10.53 2.11 -18.16
C LYS A 264 9.94 1.41 -19.40
N ALA A 265 9.48 0.17 -19.25
CA ALA A 265 8.85 -0.56 -20.33
C ALA A 265 7.41 -0.07 -20.52
N PRO A 266 7.06 0.43 -21.72
CA PRO A 266 5.73 1.05 -21.93
C PRO A 266 4.55 0.14 -21.58
N ARG A 267 4.70 -1.17 -21.72
CA ARG A 267 3.59 -2.08 -21.45
C ARG A 267 3.11 -2.01 -20.01
N TYR A 268 4.02 -1.70 -19.06
CA TYR A 268 3.63 -1.60 -17.66
C TYR A 268 2.92 -0.28 -17.38
N LEU A 269 3.35 0.80 -18.03
CA LEU A 269 2.63 2.07 -17.92
C LEU A 269 1.23 1.95 -18.48
N GLU A 270 1.08 1.30 -19.64
CA GLU A 270 -0.24 1.05 -20.24
C GLU A 270 -1.12 0.24 -19.29
N GLN A 271 -0.55 -0.81 -18.70
CA GLN A 271 -1.32 -1.63 -17.77
C GLN A 271 -1.78 -0.80 -16.57
N ALA A 272 -0.88 0.00 -15.99
CA ALA A 272 -1.22 0.85 -14.85
C ALA A 272 -2.31 1.86 -15.23
N ARG A 273 -2.22 2.46 -16.41
CA ARG A 273 -3.22 3.42 -16.88
C ARG A 273 -4.59 2.77 -17.03
N HIS A 274 -4.64 1.58 -17.61
CA HIS A 274 -5.91 0.86 -17.76
C HIS A 274 -6.53 0.53 -16.40
N ILE A 275 -5.70 0.10 -15.44
CA ILE A 275 -6.20 -0.20 -14.11
C ILE A 275 -6.71 1.08 -13.42
N ALA A 276 -5.95 2.17 -13.52
CA ALA A 276 -6.36 3.44 -12.93
C ALA A 276 -7.68 3.93 -13.52
N ASP A 277 -7.82 3.84 -14.84
CA ASP A 277 -9.05 4.28 -15.51
C ASP A 277 -10.23 3.42 -15.08
N PHE A 278 -10.02 2.10 -14.96
CA PHE A 278 -11.06 1.21 -14.44
C PHE A 278 -11.49 1.66 -13.04
N LEU A 279 -10.53 1.92 -12.14
CA LEU A 279 -10.85 2.26 -10.76
C LEU A 279 -11.55 3.61 -10.63
N ILE A 280 -11.05 4.63 -11.34
CA ILE A 280 -11.61 5.98 -11.25
C ILE A 280 -13.06 6.00 -11.79
N ASN A 281 -13.33 5.20 -12.80
CA ASN A 281 -14.65 5.18 -13.45
C ASN A 281 -15.55 4.06 -12.93
N GLU A 282 -15.13 3.35 -11.87
CA GLU A 282 -15.90 2.21 -11.36
C GLU A 282 -17.26 2.67 -10.87
N LYS A 283 -18.32 2.05 -11.42
CA LYS A 283 -19.70 2.47 -11.12
C LYS A 283 -20.07 2.32 -9.64
N ASN A 284 -19.40 1.39 -8.93
CA ASN A 284 -19.67 1.15 -7.51
C ASN A 284 -18.67 1.85 -6.59
N MET A 285 -17.85 2.75 -7.13
CA MET A 285 -16.97 3.57 -6.31
C MET A 285 -17.83 4.58 -5.54
N PRO A 286 -17.76 4.58 -4.20
CA PRO A 286 -18.51 5.57 -3.43
C PRO A 286 -18.09 7.01 -3.76
N GLU A 287 -18.98 7.94 -3.46
CA GLU A 287 -18.77 9.35 -3.81
C GLU A 287 -17.50 9.92 -3.19
N ASP A 288 -17.14 9.46 -1.98
CA ASP A 288 -15.94 9.94 -1.30
C ASP A 288 -14.65 9.28 -1.78
N PHE A 289 -14.74 8.37 -2.74
CA PHE A 289 -13.61 7.63 -3.31
C PHE A 289 -12.88 6.72 -2.32
N ILE A 290 -13.55 6.35 -1.23
CA ILE A 290 -13.02 5.30 -0.35
C ILE A 290 -13.72 3.99 -0.73
N PRO A 291 -12.99 3.02 -1.25
CA PRO A 291 -13.63 1.84 -1.82
C PRO A 291 -14.45 1.02 -0.81
N LEU A 292 -15.50 0.40 -1.31
CA LEU A 292 -16.09 -0.75 -0.61
C LEU A 292 -15.01 -1.83 -0.50
N TRP A 293 -15.17 -2.77 0.45
CA TRP A 293 -14.20 -3.86 0.58
C TRP A 293 -14.10 -4.69 -0.70
N ASP A 294 -15.20 -4.74 -1.44
CA ASP A 294 -15.27 -5.40 -2.75
C ASP A 294 -16.26 -4.58 -3.58
N TYR A 295 -15.88 -4.24 -4.81
CA TYR A 295 -16.75 -3.41 -5.64
C TYR A 295 -18.05 -4.14 -6.00
N ASP A 296 -18.07 -5.47 -5.87
CA ASP A 296 -19.24 -6.28 -6.13
C ASP A 296 -19.93 -6.76 -4.87
N ALA A 297 -19.71 -6.08 -3.74
CA ALA A 297 -20.26 -6.49 -2.45
C ALA A 297 -21.78 -6.63 -2.49
N VAL A 298 -22.48 -5.70 -3.15
CA VAL A 298 -23.94 -5.74 -3.23
C VAL A 298 -24.41 -6.97 -4.01
N GLU A 299 -23.78 -7.24 -5.17
CA GLU A 299 -24.18 -8.37 -6.00
C GLU A 299 -23.94 -9.69 -5.31
N TYR A 300 -22.78 -9.84 -4.67
CA TYR A 300 -22.45 -11.10 -4.03
C TYR A 300 -23.21 -11.33 -2.74
N ALA A 301 -23.70 -10.27 -2.08
CA ALA A 301 -24.57 -10.43 -0.91
C ALA A 301 -25.89 -11.14 -1.29
N LYS A 302 -26.30 -11.04 -2.55
CA LYS A 302 -27.53 -11.72 -3.02
C LYS A 302 -27.38 -13.24 -3.02
N VAL A 303 -26.15 -13.75 -3.17
CA VAL A 303 -25.89 -15.20 -3.20
C VAL A 303 -25.13 -15.67 -1.98
N THR A 304 -24.66 -14.77 -1.14
CA THR A 304 -23.96 -15.09 0.10
C THR A 304 -24.58 -14.24 1.21
N PRO A 305 -25.68 -14.74 1.82
CA PRO A 305 -26.41 -13.93 2.81
C PRO A 305 -25.58 -13.41 3.98
N ALA A 306 -24.51 -14.13 4.34
CA ALA A 306 -23.62 -13.69 5.41
C ALA A 306 -22.95 -12.34 5.10
N TYR A 307 -22.90 -11.95 3.83
CA TYR A 307 -22.29 -10.69 3.42
C TYR A 307 -23.28 -9.51 3.37
N GLU A 308 -24.55 -9.74 3.62
CA GLU A 308 -25.55 -8.65 3.57
C GLU A 308 -25.18 -7.48 4.50
N LYS A 309 -24.65 -7.79 5.66
CA LYS A 309 -24.27 -6.74 6.63
C LYS A 309 -23.04 -5.95 6.20
N TYR A 310 -22.36 -6.39 5.16
CA TYR A 310 -21.12 -5.74 4.69
C TYR A 310 -21.28 -5.06 3.33
N VAL A 311 -22.51 -4.88 2.83
CA VAL A 311 -22.72 -4.29 1.50
C VAL A 311 -22.19 -2.86 1.39
N ASN A 312 -22.10 -2.16 2.52
CA ASN A 312 -21.58 -0.78 2.56
C ASN A 312 -20.23 -0.68 3.27
N GLN A 313 -19.60 -1.80 3.60
CA GLN A 313 -18.35 -1.79 4.35
C GLN A 313 -17.23 -1.20 3.50
N ARG A 314 -16.63 -0.14 3.99
CA ARG A 314 -15.50 0.50 3.32
C ARG A 314 -14.19 -0.18 3.72
N ASP A 315 -13.21 0.00 2.87
CA ASP A 315 -11.83 -0.41 3.18
C ASP A 315 -10.90 0.78 2.96
N ALA A 316 -10.59 1.48 4.04
CA ALA A 316 -9.72 2.65 3.99
C ALA A 316 -8.33 2.27 3.47
N SER A 317 -7.86 1.04 3.74
CA SER A 317 -6.54 0.62 3.26
C SER A 317 -6.48 0.59 1.74
N ALA A 318 -7.55 0.10 1.09
CA ALA A 318 -7.60 0.09 -0.38
C ALA A 318 -7.53 1.51 -0.93
N GLY A 319 -8.19 2.46 -0.26
CA GLY A 319 -8.12 3.86 -0.67
C GLY A 319 -6.72 4.44 -0.54
N ALA A 320 -6.07 4.20 0.59
CA ALA A 320 -4.73 4.75 0.83
C ALA A 320 -3.72 4.22 -0.20
N ILE A 321 -3.77 2.92 -0.48
CA ILE A 321 -2.90 2.30 -1.48
C ILE A 321 -3.14 2.93 -2.86
N MET A 322 -4.42 3.08 -3.22
CA MET A 322 -4.80 3.67 -4.50
C MET A 322 -4.27 5.11 -4.63
N ALA A 323 -4.43 5.92 -3.58
CA ALA A 323 -3.98 7.31 -3.62
C ALA A 323 -2.47 7.39 -3.83
N SER A 324 -1.71 6.59 -3.09
CA SER A 324 -0.26 6.59 -3.21
C SER A 324 0.17 6.21 -4.63
N ALA A 325 -0.46 5.18 -5.19
CA ALA A 325 -0.16 4.74 -6.55
C ALA A 325 -0.50 5.81 -7.58
N LEU A 326 -1.65 6.48 -7.41
CA LEU A 326 -2.09 7.49 -8.37
C LEU A 326 -1.17 8.70 -8.40
N TYR A 327 -0.62 9.11 -7.24
CA TYR A 327 0.36 10.21 -7.25
C TYR A 327 1.57 9.85 -8.09
N GLU A 328 2.07 8.63 -7.96
CA GLU A 328 3.20 8.23 -8.78
C GLU A 328 2.82 8.14 -10.26
N LEU A 329 1.67 7.54 -10.56
CA LEU A 329 1.24 7.40 -11.96
C LEU A 329 1.06 8.75 -12.63
N TRP A 330 0.56 9.74 -11.88
CA TRP A 330 0.44 11.10 -12.41
C TRP A 330 1.79 11.65 -12.90
N GLU A 331 2.87 11.33 -12.21
CA GLU A 331 4.20 11.82 -12.60
C GLU A 331 4.53 11.41 -14.03
N TYR A 332 4.15 10.18 -14.41
CA TYR A 332 4.50 9.64 -15.71
C TYR A 332 3.53 10.02 -16.81
N THR A 333 2.30 10.33 -16.46
CA THR A 333 1.24 10.59 -17.44
C THR A 333 0.83 12.06 -17.51
N LYS A 334 1.00 12.78 -16.42
CA LYS A 334 0.47 14.15 -16.22
C LYS A 334 -1.03 14.23 -16.49
N ASN A 335 -1.73 13.11 -16.30
CA ASN A 335 -3.18 13.06 -16.43
C ASN A 335 -3.79 13.59 -15.15
N ASP A 336 -4.40 14.77 -15.23
CA ASP A 336 -4.91 15.46 -14.04
C ASP A 336 -6.03 14.70 -13.33
N SER A 337 -6.71 13.79 -14.02
CA SER A 337 -7.74 12.99 -13.34
C SER A 337 -7.13 12.06 -12.30
N TYR A 338 -5.90 11.61 -12.51
CA TYR A 338 -5.20 10.77 -11.53
C TYR A 338 -4.84 11.58 -10.29
N LEU A 339 -4.35 12.79 -10.49
CA LEU A 339 -4.03 13.68 -9.37
C LEU A 339 -5.28 14.05 -8.58
N ALA A 340 -6.36 14.38 -9.30
CA ALA A 340 -7.63 14.76 -8.67
C ALA A 340 -8.20 13.59 -7.84
N ALA A 341 -8.14 12.37 -8.37
CA ALA A 341 -8.63 11.20 -7.64
C ALA A 341 -7.80 10.94 -6.39
N ALA A 342 -6.46 11.04 -6.49
CA ALA A 342 -5.60 10.87 -5.33
C ALA A 342 -5.90 11.92 -4.27
N ASP A 343 -6.06 13.18 -4.68
CA ASP A 343 -6.38 14.27 -3.75
C ASP A 343 -7.73 14.06 -3.09
N LYS A 344 -8.71 13.55 -3.82
CA LYS A 344 -10.04 13.26 -3.27
C LYS A 344 -9.94 12.18 -2.18
N ILE A 345 -9.19 11.11 -2.46
CA ILE A 345 -9.01 10.04 -1.49
C ILE A 345 -8.32 10.57 -0.22
N VAL A 346 -7.22 11.33 -0.40
CA VAL A 346 -6.50 11.87 0.75
C VAL A 346 -7.39 12.81 1.55
N SER A 347 -8.18 13.65 0.88
CA SER A 347 -9.12 14.54 1.56
C SER A 347 -10.11 13.74 2.40
N SER A 348 -10.68 12.68 1.85
CA SER A 348 -11.64 11.83 2.58
C SER A 348 -10.98 11.15 3.79
N LEU A 349 -9.77 10.61 3.59
CA LEU A 349 -9.06 9.93 4.67
C LEU A 349 -8.60 10.89 5.77
N SER A 350 -8.55 12.18 5.48
CA SER A 350 -8.04 13.19 6.42
C SER A 350 -9.12 13.71 7.36
N ALA A 351 -10.31 13.14 7.32
CA ALA A 351 -11.46 13.60 8.10
C ALA A 351 -12.28 12.41 8.58
N ALA A 352 -13.17 12.68 9.54
CA ALA A 352 -14.16 11.67 9.95
C ALA A 352 -15.00 11.28 8.71
N PRO A 353 -15.45 10.03 8.62
CA PRO A 353 -15.31 8.97 9.62
C PRO A 353 -14.00 8.19 9.58
N TYR A 354 -13.12 8.50 8.63
CA TYR A 354 -11.93 7.67 8.41
C TYR A 354 -10.78 8.02 9.37
N ARG A 355 -10.49 9.31 9.53
CA ARG A 355 -9.45 9.69 10.48
C ARG A 355 -10.01 9.57 11.90
N ALA A 356 -9.28 8.87 12.75
CA ALA A 356 -9.70 8.62 14.12
C ALA A 356 -9.76 9.93 14.91
N ALA A 357 -10.63 9.98 15.92
CA ALA A 357 -10.55 11.02 16.92
C ALA A 357 -9.29 10.80 17.76
N LEU A 358 -8.63 11.89 18.12
CA LEU A 358 -7.38 11.82 18.88
C LEU A 358 -7.58 11.02 20.17
N GLY A 359 -6.67 10.09 20.42
CA GLY A 359 -6.67 9.26 21.61
C GLY A 359 -7.53 8.01 21.51
N THR A 360 -8.18 7.80 20.36
CA THR A 360 -8.99 6.59 20.14
C THR A 360 -8.28 5.67 19.17
N ASN A 361 -8.95 4.58 18.76
CA ASN A 361 -8.50 3.70 17.67
C ASN A 361 -7.17 3.01 17.97
N GLY A 362 -6.83 2.83 19.26
CA GLY A 362 -5.59 2.19 19.66
C GLY A 362 -4.33 2.99 19.27
N GLY A 363 -4.48 4.22 18.84
CA GLY A 363 -3.37 5.06 18.39
C GLY A 363 -3.11 4.98 16.90
N PHE A 364 -3.86 4.15 16.16
CA PHE A 364 -3.75 4.13 14.69
C PHE A 364 -4.47 5.34 14.09
N LEU A 365 -4.05 5.72 12.88
CA LEU A 365 -4.55 6.94 12.24
C LEU A 365 -5.92 6.76 11.62
N LEU A 366 -6.14 5.65 10.92
CA LEU A 366 -7.33 5.44 10.10
C LEU A 366 -8.23 4.36 10.65
N GLN A 367 -9.54 4.58 10.53
CA GLN A 367 -10.58 3.61 10.84
C GLN A 367 -11.13 3.01 9.56
N HIS A 368 -11.94 1.96 9.69
CA HIS A 368 -12.78 1.41 8.62
C HIS A 368 -11.97 0.74 7.52
N SER A 369 -10.99 -0.06 7.92
CA SER A 369 -10.29 -0.95 6.99
C SER A 369 -10.78 -2.39 7.17
N VAL A 370 -10.43 -3.24 6.21
CA VAL A 370 -10.83 -4.66 6.21
C VAL A 370 -9.65 -5.52 5.85
N GLY A 371 -9.34 -6.49 6.71
CA GLY A 371 -8.36 -7.52 6.40
C GLY A 371 -8.96 -8.55 5.46
N SER A 372 -9.87 -9.39 5.99
CA SER A 372 -10.51 -10.42 5.17
C SER A 372 -11.88 -10.77 5.71
N ILE A 373 -12.92 -10.34 4.99
CA ILE A 373 -14.28 -10.69 5.39
C ILE A 373 -14.55 -12.21 5.25
N PRO A 374 -14.14 -12.87 4.14
CA PRO A 374 -14.38 -14.31 4.07
C PRO A 374 -13.74 -15.10 5.20
N HIS A 375 -12.60 -14.67 5.72
CA HIS A 375 -11.94 -15.36 6.85
C HIS A 375 -12.43 -14.87 8.20
N GLY A 376 -13.30 -13.85 8.23
CA GLY A 376 -13.82 -13.31 9.47
C GLY A 376 -12.78 -12.54 10.27
N GLY A 377 -11.73 -12.05 9.62
CA GLY A 377 -10.61 -11.41 10.31
C GLY A 377 -10.44 -9.95 9.97
N SER A 378 -10.28 -9.14 11.02
CA SER A 378 -9.97 -7.71 10.90
C SER A 378 -11.00 -6.99 10.03
N ILE A 379 -12.24 -6.98 10.49
CA ILE A 379 -13.33 -6.33 9.77
C ILE A 379 -13.68 -5.03 10.45
N ASP A 380 -13.63 -3.94 9.69
CA ASP A 380 -14.00 -2.60 10.14
C ASP A 380 -13.12 -2.15 11.32
N VAL A 381 -11.82 -2.22 11.13
CA VAL A 381 -10.81 -1.96 12.17
C VAL A 381 -9.70 -1.11 11.58
N PRO A 382 -8.80 -0.55 12.43
CA PRO A 382 -7.59 0.03 11.89
C PRO A 382 -6.65 -1.07 11.39
N LEU A 383 -5.87 -0.75 10.35
CA LEU A 383 -4.83 -1.65 9.88
C LEU A 383 -3.54 -0.86 9.69
N ASN A 384 -2.44 -1.42 10.14
CA ASN A 384 -1.17 -0.69 10.12
C ASN A 384 -0.76 -0.28 8.69
N TYR A 385 -1.14 -1.06 7.69
CA TYR A 385 -0.78 -0.69 6.32
C TYR A 385 -1.67 0.41 5.74
N ALA A 386 -2.87 0.59 6.26
CA ALA A 386 -3.66 1.77 5.87
C ALA A 386 -2.93 3.05 6.26
N ASP A 387 -2.42 3.09 7.48
CA ASP A 387 -1.64 4.23 7.96
C ASP A 387 -0.37 4.42 7.12
N TYR A 388 0.34 3.32 6.87
CA TYR A 388 1.59 3.36 6.09
C TYR A 388 1.36 4.01 4.72
N TYR A 389 0.35 3.53 3.99
CA TYR A 389 0.13 4.05 2.64
C TYR A 389 -0.47 5.45 2.63
N LEU A 390 -1.20 5.84 3.68
CA LEU A 390 -1.60 7.25 3.80
C LEU A 390 -0.37 8.14 3.95
N LEU A 391 0.57 7.78 4.83
CA LEU A 391 1.76 8.60 5.02
C LEU A 391 2.62 8.64 3.77
N GLU A 392 2.74 7.50 3.07
CA GLU A 392 3.44 7.49 1.78
C GLU A 392 2.76 8.43 0.78
N ALA A 393 1.43 8.40 0.72
CA ALA A 393 0.69 9.30 -0.17
C ALA A 393 0.98 10.77 0.18
N LEU A 394 1.06 11.09 1.47
CA LEU A 394 1.36 12.46 1.89
C LEU A 394 2.77 12.89 1.47
N VAL A 395 3.74 11.98 1.58
CA VAL A 395 5.11 12.25 1.13
C VAL A 395 5.10 12.54 -0.38
N ARG A 396 4.42 11.69 -1.14
CA ARG A 396 4.35 11.86 -2.59
C ARG A 396 3.64 13.15 -2.98
N LYS A 397 2.57 13.48 -2.29
CA LYS A 397 1.85 14.73 -2.50
C LYS A 397 2.76 15.94 -2.22
N ARG A 398 3.53 15.89 -1.12
CA ARG A 398 4.45 16.97 -0.79
C ARG A 398 5.49 17.18 -1.89
N HIS A 399 6.06 16.08 -2.39
CA HIS A 399 7.04 16.17 -3.48
C HIS A 399 6.43 16.82 -4.71
N ILE A 400 5.20 16.44 -5.07
CA ILE A 400 4.50 17.03 -6.21
C ILE A 400 4.30 18.54 -5.98
N GLN A 401 3.86 18.93 -4.78
CA GLN A 401 3.66 20.36 -4.46
C GLN A 401 4.96 21.15 -4.59
N ASN A 402 6.08 20.53 -4.31
CA ASN A 402 7.40 21.14 -4.39
C ASN A 402 8.02 21.06 -5.79
N GLY A 403 7.29 20.53 -6.76
CA GLY A 403 7.82 20.37 -8.11
C GLY A 403 8.83 19.26 -8.25
N GLU A 404 8.82 18.28 -7.33
CA GLU A 404 9.75 17.17 -7.29
C GLU A 404 9.07 15.89 -7.74
N ASN A 405 9.88 14.91 -8.14
CA ASN A 405 9.36 13.57 -8.46
C ASN A 405 8.78 12.96 -7.18
N PRO A 406 7.54 12.42 -7.22
CA PRO A 406 6.92 11.91 -5.99
C PRO A 406 7.64 10.75 -5.32
N VAL A 407 8.46 10.00 -6.05
CA VAL A 407 9.09 8.78 -5.51
C VAL A 407 10.61 8.88 -5.40
N GLU A 408 11.21 10.05 -5.57
CA GLU A 408 12.67 10.24 -5.48
C GLU A 408 13.12 11.01 -4.25
#